data_34d0261653d37e39887d1f1265e771ae
#
_entry.id   34d0261653d37e39887d1f1265e771ae
#
_cell.length_a   1.000
_cell.length_b   1.000
_cell.length_c   1.000
_cell.angle_alpha   90.00
_cell.angle_beta   90.00
_cell.angle_gamma   90.00
#
_symmetry.space_group_name_H-M   'P 1'
#
loop_
_entity.id
_entity.type
_entity.pdbx_description
1 polymer ?
#
loop_
_entity_poly.entity_id
_entity_poly.type
_entity_poly.pdbx_seq_one_letter_code
_entity_poly.pdbx_strand_id
1 'polypeptide(L)'
;MKAMILAAGLGNRMRPLTLHTPKPLLEVGGKPLIVWHIEKLQKIGVTEIVINTAWLGEKLANALGDGSQFGVKILWSHEGEGLETAGGIINALPLFGDEPFILVNGDVWTTMDFASLLDVQLGEQQAHLVLVENPPQQDRKSVV
;
A
#
# COMPACT_ATOMS: atom_id res chain seq x y z
N MET A 1 8.12 2.02 13.75
CA MET A 1 6.92 2.54 13.04
C MET A 1 6.41 1.48 12.08
N LYS A 2 5.12 1.38 11.96
CA LYS A 2 4.44 0.47 11.02
C LYS A 2 3.92 1.23 9.81
N ALA A 3 3.69 0.51 8.73
CA ALA A 3 3.04 1.04 7.54
C ALA A 3 2.00 0.05 7.02
N MET A 4 1.08 0.55 6.20
CA MET A 4 0.13 -0.27 5.44
C MET A 4 0.27 0.04 3.96
N ILE A 5 0.29 -0.99 3.13
CA ILE A 5 0.21 -0.85 1.69
C ILE A 5 -1.13 -1.43 1.22
N LEU A 6 -1.94 -0.61 0.58
CA LEU A 6 -3.21 -1.03 -0.02
C LEU A 6 -2.95 -1.76 -1.34
N ALA A 7 -3.27 -3.05 -1.37
CA ALA A 7 -3.00 -3.92 -2.52
C ALA A 7 -4.17 -4.83 -2.92
N ALA A 8 -5.37 -4.59 -2.37
CA ALA A 8 -6.55 -5.44 -2.59
C ALA A 8 -7.36 -5.12 -3.86
N GLY A 9 -6.94 -4.17 -4.68
CA GLY A 9 -7.66 -3.77 -5.89
C GLY A 9 -7.70 -4.86 -6.97
N LEU A 10 -8.78 -4.89 -7.75
CA LEU A 10 -8.98 -5.87 -8.83
C LEU A 10 -8.11 -5.62 -10.07
N GLY A 11 -7.62 -4.40 -10.26
CA GLY A 11 -6.82 -4.02 -11.43
C GLY A 11 -7.57 -4.05 -12.76
N ASN A 12 -8.89 -3.89 -12.76
CA ASN A 12 -9.75 -4.03 -13.94
C ASN A 12 -9.34 -3.15 -15.12
N ARG A 13 -8.87 -1.93 -14.85
CA ARG A 13 -8.44 -0.97 -15.88
C ARG A 13 -7.16 -1.40 -16.61
N MET A 14 -6.35 -2.27 -15.99
CA MET A 14 -5.08 -2.75 -16.52
C MET A 14 -5.20 -4.11 -17.23
N ARG A 15 -6.40 -4.65 -17.36
CA ARG A 15 -6.61 -5.91 -18.11
C ARG A 15 -6.16 -5.77 -19.56
N PRO A 16 -5.54 -6.78 -20.18
CA PRO A 16 -5.39 -8.17 -19.70
C PRO A 16 -4.19 -8.41 -18.75
N LEU A 17 -3.33 -7.42 -18.47
CA LEU A 17 -2.13 -7.58 -17.65
C LEU A 17 -2.43 -8.11 -16.24
N THR A 18 -3.57 -7.70 -15.67
CA THR A 18 -3.98 -8.06 -14.30
C THR A 18 -4.88 -9.28 -14.20
N LEU A 19 -5.10 -10.01 -15.28
CA LEU A 19 -5.87 -11.27 -15.24
C LEU A 19 -5.15 -12.36 -14.45
N HIS A 20 -3.82 -12.39 -14.53
CA HIS A 20 -2.98 -13.42 -13.90
C HIS A 20 -1.93 -12.86 -12.95
N THR A 21 -1.70 -11.54 -12.99
CA THR A 21 -0.72 -10.85 -12.16
C THR A 21 -1.42 -9.71 -11.41
N PRO A 22 -1.40 -9.69 -10.07
CA PRO A 22 -1.96 -8.57 -9.33
C PRO A 22 -1.22 -7.28 -9.69
N LYS A 23 -1.94 -6.17 -9.79
CA LYS A 23 -1.39 -4.87 -10.20
C LYS A 23 -0.12 -4.47 -9.44
N PRO A 24 -0.03 -4.64 -8.11
CA PRO A 24 1.18 -4.30 -7.37
C PRO A 24 2.43 -5.10 -7.75
N LEU A 25 2.28 -6.27 -8.39
CA LEU A 25 3.39 -7.08 -8.89
C LEU A 25 3.82 -6.74 -10.32
N LEU A 26 3.10 -5.87 -11.02
CA LEU A 26 3.53 -5.40 -12.34
C LEU A 26 4.86 -4.66 -12.21
N GLU A 27 5.80 -4.97 -13.09
CA GLU A 27 7.13 -4.40 -13.04
C GLU A 27 7.18 -2.99 -13.58
N VAL A 28 7.86 -2.12 -12.86
CA VAL A 28 8.18 -0.75 -13.24
C VAL A 28 9.66 -0.52 -12.97
N GLY A 29 10.42 -0.19 -14.00
CA GLY A 29 11.86 0.02 -13.85
C GLY A 29 12.63 -1.22 -13.38
N GLY A 30 12.20 -2.41 -13.78
CA GLY A 30 12.91 -3.66 -13.51
C GLY A 30 12.56 -4.37 -12.20
N LYS A 31 11.61 -3.84 -11.43
CA LYS A 31 11.09 -4.52 -10.22
C LYS A 31 9.59 -4.26 -10.01
N PRO A 32 8.89 -5.15 -9.29
CA PRO A 32 7.48 -4.95 -8.98
C PRO A 32 7.19 -3.60 -8.31
N LEU A 33 6.09 -2.98 -8.70
CA LEU A 33 5.70 -1.67 -8.18
C LEU A 33 5.66 -1.63 -6.64
N ILE A 34 5.10 -2.66 -6.01
CA ILE A 34 5.02 -2.74 -4.55
C ILE A 34 6.39 -2.80 -3.88
N VAL A 35 7.40 -3.38 -4.52
CA VAL A 35 8.76 -3.47 -3.98
C VAL A 35 9.40 -2.09 -3.85
N TRP A 36 9.11 -1.16 -4.77
CA TRP A 36 9.54 0.24 -4.63
C TRP A 36 9.03 0.87 -3.34
N HIS A 37 7.78 0.62 -2.98
CA HIS A 37 7.19 1.13 -1.74
C HIS A 37 7.80 0.48 -0.50
N ILE A 38 7.97 -0.84 -0.52
CA ILE A 38 8.58 -1.58 0.58
C ILE A 38 9.99 -1.06 0.86
N GLU A 39 10.81 -0.88 -0.18
CA GLU A 39 12.17 -0.38 -0.05
C GLU A 39 12.21 1.07 0.47
N LYS A 40 11.31 1.93 -0.01
CA LYS A 40 11.21 3.32 0.49
C LYS A 40 10.82 3.37 1.97
N LEU A 41 9.88 2.54 2.39
CA LEU A 41 9.45 2.45 3.79
C LEU A 41 10.57 1.88 4.67
N GLN A 42 11.25 0.85 4.21
CA GLN A 42 12.38 0.25 4.92
C GLN A 42 13.51 1.28 5.15
N LYS A 43 13.83 2.08 4.16
CA LYS A 43 14.88 3.11 4.25
C LYS A 43 14.62 4.16 5.32
N ILE A 44 13.37 4.49 5.62
CA ILE A 44 13.01 5.44 6.67
C ILE A 44 12.80 4.80 8.04
N GLY A 45 13.10 3.51 8.19
CA GLY A 45 13.06 2.80 9.47
C GLY A 45 11.76 2.08 9.76
N VAL A 46 10.86 1.91 8.79
CA VAL A 46 9.67 1.05 8.94
C VAL A 46 10.12 -0.42 9.01
N THR A 47 9.72 -1.11 10.06
CA THR A 47 10.10 -2.52 10.32
C THR A 47 8.97 -3.51 10.06
N GLU A 48 7.71 -3.08 10.16
CA GLU A 48 6.54 -3.91 9.93
C GLU A 48 5.62 -3.25 8.92
N ILE A 49 5.19 -4.01 7.91
CA ILE A 49 4.30 -3.56 6.86
C ILE A 49 3.10 -4.49 6.79
N VAL A 50 1.90 -3.93 6.94
CA VAL A 50 0.64 -4.66 6.71
C VAL A 50 0.26 -4.49 5.23
N ILE A 51 -0.01 -5.58 4.55
CA ILE A 51 -0.46 -5.57 3.15
C ILE A 51 -1.83 -6.25 3.08
N ASN A 52 -2.84 -5.52 2.65
CA ASN A 52 -4.14 -6.12 2.40
C ASN A 52 -4.21 -6.72 0.99
N THR A 53 -4.88 -7.85 0.87
CA THR A 53 -5.03 -8.56 -0.40
C THR A 53 -6.44 -9.09 -0.59
N ALA A 54 -6.87 -9.17 -1.84
CA ALA A 54 -8.10 -9.84 -2.23
C ALA A 54 -7.86 -10.62 -3.54
N TRP A 55 -8.02 -9.99 -4.69
CA TRP A 55 -7.80 -10.62 -5.98
C TRP A 55 -6.32 -11.01 -6.16
N LEU A 56 -6.08 -12.30 -6.51
CA LEU A 56 -4.74 -12.85 -6.69
C LEU A 56 -3.80 -12.66 -5.49
N GLY A 57 -4.36 -12.56 -4.27
CA GLY A 57 -3.59 -12.31 -3.05
C GLY A 57 -2.54 -13.37 -2.76
N GLU A 58 -2.78 -14.63 -3.13
CA GLU A 58 -1.80 -15.71 -2.97
C GLU A 58 -0.53 -15.48 -3.80
N LYS A 59 -0.67 -14.93 -5.02
CA LYS A 59 0.49 -14.60 -5.87
C LYS A 59 1.33 -13.50 -5.23
N LEU A 60 0.68 -12.52 -4.63
CA LEU A 60 1.35 -11.44 -3.92
C LEU A 60 2.10 -11.98 -2.70
N ALA A 61 1.43 -12.79 -1.89
CA ALA A 61 2.04 -13.43 -0.71
C ALA A 61 3.21 -14.36 -1.08
N ASN A 62 3.07 -15.15 -2.14
CA ASN A 62 4.14 -16.02 -2.63
C ASN A 62 5.35 -15.25 -3.14
N ALA A 63 5.14 -14.10 -3.79
CA ALA A 63 6.23 -13.29 -4.34
C ALA A 63 7.00 -12.54 -3.25
N LEU A 64 6.34 -12.04 -2.21
CA LEU A 64 6.92 -11.20 -1.17
C LEU A 64 7.25 -11.96 0.12
N GLY A 65 6.57 -13.07 0.37
CA GLY A 65 6.75 -13.89 1.56
C GLY A 65 6.49 -13.12 2.85
N ASP A 66 7.36 -13.29 3.82
CA ASP A 66 7.31 -12.63 5.12
C ASP A 66 8.04 -11.26 5.15
N GLY A 67 8.61 -10.84 4.04
CA GLY A 67 9.33 -9.58 3.90
C GLY A 67 10.80 -9.62 4.34
N SER A 68 11.30 -10.72 4.84
CA SER A 68 12.69 -10.83 5.33
C SER A 68 13.73 -10.49 4.26
N GLN A 69 13.46 -10.81 2.98
CA GLN A 69 14.32 -10.45 1.85
C GLN A 69 14.45 -8.93 1.64
N PHE A 70 13.52 -8.13 2.17
CA PHE A 70 13.54 -6.67 2.10
C PHE A 70 13.93 -6.01 3.43
N GLY A 71 14.26 -6.79 4.44
CA GLY A 71 14.60 -6.27 5.77
C GLY A 71 13.40 -5.76 6.58
N VAL A 72 12.19 -6.23 6.27
CA VAL A 72 10.95 -5.90 6.97
C VAL A 72 10.17 -7.17 7.33
N LYS A 73 9.18 -7.02 8.20
CA LYS A 73 8.19 -8.06 8.48
C LYS A 73 6.88 -7.68 7.80
N ILE A 74 6.39 -8.54 6.91
CA ILE A 74 5.09 -8.37 6.27
C ILE A 74 4.02 -9.13 7.04
N LEU A 75 2.95 -8.43 7.38
CA LEU A 75 1.73 -8.98 7.96
C LEU A 75 0.64 -8.92 6.90
N TRP A 76 0.07 -10.06 6.57
CA TRP A 76 -0.95 -10.17 5.54
C TRP A 76 -2.35 -9.99 6.11
N SER A 77 -3.14 -9.12 5.51
CA SER A 77 -4.56 -8.94 5.79
C SER A 77 -5.37 -9.40 4.57
N HIS A 78 -5.82 -10.64 4.59
CA HIS A 78 -6.60 -11.20 3.49
C HIS A 78 -8.07 -10.81 3.60
N GLU A 79 -8.59 -10.25 2.52
CA GLU A 79 -10.00 -9.93 2.34
C GLU A 79 -10.60 -10.99 1.41
N GLY A 80 -11.65 -11.68 1.84
CA GLY A 80 -12.31 -12.69 0.99
C GLY A 80 -12.91 -12.04 -0.26
N GLU A 81 -13.69 -11.00 -0.06
CA GLU A 81 -14.17 -10.08 -1.08
C GLU A 81 -13.52 -8.73 -0.86
N GLY A 82 -13.23 -7.97 -1.92
CA GLY A 82 -12.62 -6.65 -1.78
C GLY A 82 -13.50 -5.71 -0.96
N LEU A 83 -12.94 -5.16 0.11
CA LEU A 83 -13.65 -4.32 1.08
C LEU A 83 -13.58 -2.83 0.74
N GLU A 84 -13.04 -2.45 -0.41
CA GLU A 84 -12.65 -1.08 -0.73
C GLU A 84 -11.64 -0.49 0.27
N THR A 85 -11.24 0.77 0.08
CA THR A 85 -10.15 1.39 0.84
C THR A 85 -10.44 1.43 2.34
N ALA A 86 -11.58 2.01 2.72
CA ALA A 86 -11.92 2.18 4.14
C ALA A 86 -12.13 0.85 4.84
N GLY A 87 -12.84 -0.08 4.21
CA GLY A 87 -13.06 -1.43 4.75
C GLY A 87 -11.77 -2.20 4.94
N GLY A 88 -10.85 -2.12 3.98
CA GLY A 88 -9.52 -2.73 4.09
C GLY A 88 -8.70 -2.18 5.24
N ILE A 89 -8.73 -0.87 5.46
CA ILE A 89 -8.06 -0.23 6.59
C ILE A 89 -8.67 -0.70 7.91
N ILE A 90 -10.01 -0.65 8.04
CA ILE A 90 -10.71 -1.07 9.26
C ILE A 90 -10.39 -2.53 9.60
N ASN A 91 -10.41 -3.40 8.61
CA ASN A 91 -10.09 -4.83 8.79
C ASN A 91 -8.65 -5.04 9.29
N ALA A 92 -7.72 -4.19 8.90
CA ALA A 92 -6.31 -4.28 9.28
C ALA A 92 -5.98 -3.55 10.60
N LEU A 93 -6.84 -2.66 11.10
CA LEU A 93 -6.57 -1.85 12.30
C LEU A 93 -6.07 -2.66 13.51
N PRO A 94 -6.60 -3.85 13.83
CA PRO A 94 -6.10 -4.63 14.96
C PRO A 94 -4.61 -4.98 14.89
N LEU A 95 -4.00 -4.94 13.70
CA LEU A 95 -2.58 -5.23 13.50
C LEU A 95 -1.67 -4.04 13.85
N PHE A 96 -2.22 -2.84 14.00
CA PHE A 96 -1.45 -1.61 14.27
C PHE A 96 -1.41 -1.22 15.74
N GLY A 97 -2.39 -1.63 16.55
CA GLY A 97 -2.57 -1.10 17.92
C GLY A 97 -3.00 0.38 17.86
N ASP A 98 -2.53 1.17 18.83
CA ASP A 98 -2.93 2.58 18.98
C ASP A 98 -1.90 3.56 18.37
N GLU A 99 -0.85 3.05 17.76
CA GLU A 99 0.21 3.88 17.20
C GLU A 99 -0.13 4.37 15.78
N PRO A 100 0.26 5.60 15.43
CA PRO A 100 0.15 6.08 14.06
C PRO A 100 0.92 5.20 13.09
N PHE A 101 0.43 5.06 11.88
CA PHE A 101 1.08 4.33 10.80
C PHE A 101 1.00 5.09 9.48
N ILE A 102 1.92 4.79 8.57
CA ILE A 102 1.94 5.34 7.22
C ILE A 102 1.07 4.47 6.32
N LEU A 103 0.15 5.09 5.58
CA LEU A 103 -0.69 4.41 4.60
C LEU A 103 -0.25 4.79 3.19
N VAL A 104 0.01 3.78 2.35
CA VAL A 104 0.45 3.95 0.96
C VAL A 104 -0.46 3.15 0.02
N ASN A 105 -0.84 3.77 -1.09
CA ASN A 105 -1.49 3.06 -2.19
C ASN A 105 -0.44 2.25 -2.96
N GLY A 106 -0.59 0.93 -3.00
CA GLY A 106 0.38 0.02 -3.63
C GLY A 106 0.42 0.10 -5.16
N ASP A 107 -0.54 0.77 -5.77
CA ASP A 107 -0.69 0.90 -7.22
C ASP A 107 -0.31 2.29 -7.77
N VAL A 108 0.23 3.16 -6.94
CA VAL A 108 0.66 4.51 -7.32
C VAL A 108 2.16 4.66 -7.11
N TRP A 109 2.90 4.90 -8.19
CA TRP A 109 4.31 5.24 -8.07
C TRP A 109 4.49 6.72 -7.74
N THR A 110 5.44 7.04 -6.86
CA THR A 110 5.72 8.41 -6.44
C THR A 110 7.21 8.64 -6.18
N THR A 111 7.67 9.85 -6.47
CA THR A 111 9.00 10.33 -6.09
C THR A 111 9.03 10.97 -4.70
N MET A 112 7.89 11.09 -4.03
CA MET A 112 7.81 11.67 -2.70
C MET A 112 8.76 10.96 -1.73
N ASP A 113 9.48 11.73 -0.95
CA ASP A 113 10.27 11.21 0.18
C ASP A 113 9.35 10.98 1.39
N PHE A 114 9.16 9.71 1.75
CA PHE A 114 8.33 9.35 2.89
C PHE A 114 8.92 9.76 4.24
N ALA A 115 10.20 10.10 4.31
CA ALA A 115 10.83 10.61 5.53
C ALA A 115 10.16 11.87 6.07
N SER A 116 9.60 12.70 5.19
CA SER A 116 8.85 13.90 5.60
C SER A 116 7.61 13.59 6.44
N LEU A 117 7.05 12.38 6.34
CA LEU A 117 5.90 11.96 7.14
C LEU A 117 6.26 11.62 8.58
N LEU A 118 7.52 11.32 8.87
CA LEU A 118 7.97 10.96 10.22
C LEU A 118 7.91 12.16 11.18
N ASP A 119 8.01 13.37 10.66
CA ASP A 119 7.98 14.61 11.45
C ASP A 119 6.56 15.14 11.70
N VAL A 120 5.55 14.51 11.09
CA VAL A 120 4.16 14.92 11.25
C VAL A 120 3.66 14.55 12.65
N GLN A 121 3.16 15.59 13.36
CA GLN A 121 2.54 15.44 14.66
C GLN A 121 1.02 15.50 14.47
N LEU A 122 0.32 14.39 14.66
CA LEU A 122 -1.15 14.35 14.51
C LEU A 122 -1.86 15.15 15.59
N GLY A 123 -1.34 15.17 16.84
CA GLY A 123 -2.02 15.79 17.96
C GLY A 123 -3.40 15.18 18.17
N GLU A 124 -4.45 16.01 18.12
CA GLU A 124 -5.85 15.55 18.19
C GLU A 124 -6.44 15.13 16.83
N GLN A 125 -5.67 15.29 15.74
CA GLN A 125 -6.11 14.91 14.40
C GLN A 125 -6.01 13.39 14.20
N GLN A 126 -6.95 12.85 13.45
CA GLN A 126 -6.99 11.41 13.16
C GLN A 126 -6.13 11.01 11.97
N ALA A 127 -5.85 11.93 11.06
CA ALA A 127 -5.07 11.67 9.85
C ALA A 127 -4.39 12.91 9.30
N HIS A 128 -3.25 12.69 8.63
CA HIS A 128 -2.57 13.66 7.78
C HIS A 128 -2.61 13.16 6.34
N LEU A 129 -3.15 13.94 5.44
CA LEU A 129 -3.29 13.59 4.02
C LEU A 129 -2.24 14.32 3.17
N VAL A 130 -1.56 13.57 2.31
CA VAL A 130 -0.71 14.14 1.27
C VAL A 130 -1.51 14.24 -0.01
N LEU A 131 -1.80 15.46 -0.42
CA LEU A 131 -2.59 15.74 -1.62
C LEU A 131 -1.69 16.21 -2.75
N VAL A 132 -2.04 15.86 -3.97
CA VAL A 132 -1.40 16.33 -5.20
C VAL A 132 -2.45 16.99 -6.11
N GLU A 133 -1.97 17.82 -7.04
CA GLU A 133 -2.85 18.38 -8.06
C GLU A 133 -3.46 17.27 -8.92
N ASN A 134 -4.73 17.39 -9.21
CA ASN A 134 -5.42 16.43 -10.07
C ASN A 134 -4.87 16.52 -11.50
N PRO A 135 -4.34 15.44 -12.08
CA PRO A 135 -3.93 15.48 -13.47
C PRO A 135 -5.14 15.70 -14.38
N PRO A 136 -4.97 16.40 -15.52
CA PRO A 136 -6.08 16.77 -16.40
C PRO A 136 -6.95 15.62 -16.90
N GLN A 137 -6.40 14.39 -16.91
CA GLN A 137 -7.06 13.18 -17.38
C GLN A 137 -7.93 12.48 -16.33
N GLN A 138 -7.85 12.89 -15.07
CA GLN A 138 -8.67 12.29 -14.02
C GLN A 138 -10.01 13.01 -13.88
N ASP A 139 -11.08 12.21 -13.86
CA ASP A 139 -12.41 12.72 -13.58
C ASP A 139 -12.47 13.29 -12.15
N ARG A 140 -12.98 14.51 -12.03
CA ARG A 140 -13.16 15.19 -10.74
C ARG A 140 -14.04 14.44 -9.75
N LYS A 141 -14.77 13.42 -10.20
CA LYS A 141 -15.64 12.57 -9.37
C LYS A 141 -14.89 11.45 -8.66
N SER A 142 -13.63 11.22 -8.97
CA SER A 142 -12.80 10.17 -8.36
C SER A 142 -11.90 10.69 -7.23
N VAL A 143 -12.11 11.89 -6.77
CA VAL A 143 -11.43 12.44 -5.60
C VAL A 143 -12.20 12.02 -4.35
N VAL A 144 -11.77 10.92 -3.78
CA VAL A 144 -12.10 10.54 -2.41
C VAL A 144 -10.79 10.34 -1.69
#